data_5a2e2f8b9945a0ab95814cb01db7ff9f
#
_entry.id   5a2e2f8b9945a0ab95814cb01db7ff9f
#
_cell.length_a   1.000
_cell.length_b   1.000
_cell.length_c   1.000
_cell.angle_alpha   90.00
_cell.angle_beta   90.00
_cell.angle_gamma   90.00
#
_symmetry.space_group_name_H-M   'P 1'
#
loop_
_entity.id
_entity.type
_entity.pdbx_description
1 polymer ?
#
loop_
_entity_poly.entity_id
_entity_poly.type
_entity_poly.pdbx_seq_one_letter_code
_entity_poly.pdbx_strand_id
1 'polypeptide(L)'
;LTDCSYEELQKYSLVNTEHKIPLFEDVLKELDKDTPLIVEIKPEGPCIETCDLSVEMLKNYDLNYVMESFNPLVVYHLKKYHPEIIRGQLAYNMFKDKKNTANMFVKFAGTNLLANFLTKPDFVAYDIRNKNNLSFNIVSRLYKAECVAWTVKNQSMLEDCNGLYQQIIFDSFIPKK
;
A
#
# COMPACT_ATOMS: atom_id res chain seq x y z
N LEU A 1 -6.86 16.36 -5.66
CA LEU A 1 -7.42 16.42 -4.30
C LEU A 1 -6.60 17.36 -3.39
N THR A 2 -5.30 17.42 -3.55
CA THR A 2 -4.38 18.25 -2.73
C THR A 2 -4.66 19.75 -2.77
N ASP A 3 -5.39 20.25 -3.78
CA ASP A 3 -5.71 21.65 -3.97
C ASP A 3 -7.14 22.01 -3.53
N CYS A 4 -7.83 21.07 -2.88
CA CYS A 4 -9.22 21.23 -2.42
C CYS A 4 -9.27 21.26 -0.88
N SER A 5 -10.09 22.16 -0.32
CA SER A 5 -10.44 22.09 1.10
C SER A 5 -11.34 20.88 1.40
N TYR A 6 -11.43 20.49 2.67
CA TYR A 6 -12.33 19.40 3.06
C TYR A 6 -13.80 19.73 2.73
N GLU A 7 -14.23 20.97 2.93
CA GLU A 7 -15.59 21.45 2.60
C GLU A 7 -15.87 21.34 1.10
N GLU A 8 -14.85 21.58 0.26
CA GLU A 8 -14.97 21.40 -1.19
C GLU A 8 -15.09 19.93 -1.55
N LEU A 9 -14.33 19.05 -0.90
CA LEU A 9 -14.40 17.60 -1.12
C LEU A 9 -15.76 17.02 -0.72
N GLN A 10 -16.45 17.61 0.27
CA GLN A 10 -17.78 17.18 0.68
C GLN A 10 -18.87 17.41 -0.38
N LYS A 11 -18.60 18.20 -1.42
CA LYS A 11 -19.51 18.35 -2.58
C LYS A 11 -19.52 17.10 -3.48
N TYR A 12 -18.50 16.27 -3.39
CA TYR A 12 -18.38 15.06 -4.19
C TYR A 12 -18.78 13.81 -3.38
N SER A 13 -19.30 12.80 -4.10
CA SER A 13 -19.59 11.51 -3.51
C SER A 13 -18.61 10.45 -4.04
N LEU A 14 -18.40 9.40 -3.27
CA LEU A 14 -17.67 8.24 -3.74
C LEU A 14 -18.40 7.60 -4.92
N VAL A 15 -17.65 7.06 -5.88
CA VAL A 15 -18.17 6.54 -7.14
C VAL A 15 -19.35 5.58 -6.91
N ASN A 16 -20.49 5.87 -7.54
CA ASN A 16 -21.72 5.09 -7.46
C ASN A 16 -22.33 4.94 -6.05
N THR A 17 -22.06 5.87 -5.14
CA THR A 17 -22.64 5.88 -3.81
C THR A 17 -23.08 7.29 -3.40
N GLU A 18 -23.83 7.40 -2.30
CA GLU A 18 -24.14 8.67 -1.64
C GLU A 18 -23.12 9.05 -0.58
N HIS A 19 -22.16 8.15 -0.29
CA HIS A 19 -21.15 8.37 0.73
C HIS A 19 -20.14 9.46 0.35
N LYS A 20 -19.72 10.21 1.33
CA LYS A 20 -18.72 11.28 1.20
C LYS A 20 -17.32 10.75 1.56
N ILE A 21 -16.30 11.53 1.21
CA ILE A 21 -14.93 11.25 1.65
C ILE A 21 -14.86 11.55 3.15
N PRO A 22 -14.58 10.55 4.00
CA PRO A 22 -14.50 10.77 5.45
C PRO A 22 -13.16 11.43 5.83
N LEU A 23 -13.10 12.05 6.99
CA LEU A 23 -11.83 12.34 7.64
C LEU A 23 -11.19 11.04 8.12
N PHE A 24 -9.87 10.98 8.13
CA PHE A 24 -9.14 9.81 8.59
C PHE A 24 -9.46 9.50 10.07
N GLU A 25 -9.55 10.54 10.89
CA GLU A 25 -9.93 10.42 12.29
C GLU A 25 -11.33 9.80 12.49
N ASP A 26 -12.29 10.15 11.64
CA ASP A 26 -13.65 9.59 11.72
C ASP A 26 -13.64 8.10 11.37
N VAL A 27 -12.83 7.69 10.39
CA VAL A 27 -12.63 6.26 10.09
C VAL A 27 -12.03 5.52 11.31
N LEU A 28 -11.02 6.10 11.96
CA LEU A 28 -10.38 5.47 13.12
C LEU A 28 -11.34 5.29 14.30
N LYS A 29 -12.29 6.20 14.50
CA LYS A 29 -13.31 6.12 15.55
C LYS A 29 -14.32 4.98 15.34
N GLU A 30 -14.56 4.59 14.08
CA GLU A 30 -15.51 3.51 13.72
C GLU A 30 -14.87 2.11 13.81
N LEU A 31 -13.54 2.02 13.86
CA LEU A 31 -12.84 0.74 13.90
C LEU A 31 -12.75 0.21 15.32
N ASP A 32 -13.00 -1.09 15.49
CA ASP A 32 -12.67 -1.78 16.72
C ASP A 32 -11.19 -2.25 16.70
N LYS A 33 -10.65 -2.51 17.89
CA LYS A 33 -9.24 -2.90 18.06
C LYS A 33 -8.88 -4.26 17.42
N ASP A 34 -9.88 -5.10 17.15
CA ASP A 34 -9.67 -6.44 16.58
C ASP A 34 -9.66 -6.40 15.05
N THR A 35 -9.99 -5.24 14.44
CA THR A 35 -9.93 -5.03 13.00
C THR A 35 -8.53 -4.57 12.58
N PRO A 36 -7.72 -5.43 11.92
CA PRO A 36 -6.41 -5.02 11.44
C PRO A 36 -6.54 -4.00 10.30
N LEU A 37 -5.72 -2.96 10.34
CA LEU A 37 -5.75 -1.86 9.40
C LEU A 37 -4.48 -1.80 8.54
N ILE A 38 -4.63 -1.60 7.25
CA ILE A 38 -3.54 -1.25 6.34
C ILE A 38 -3.73 0.22 5.93
N VAL A 39 -2.76 1.06 6.27
CA VAL A 39 -2.77 2.49 5.91
C VAL A 39 -1.81 2.73 4.75
N GLU A 40 -2.36 3.05 3.59
CA GLU A 40 -1.55 3.42 2.43
C GLU A 40 -1.31 4.93 2.40
N ILE A 41 -0.05 5.34 2.45
CA ILE A 41 0.36 6.72 2.19
C ILE A 41 0.59 6.89 0.69
N LYS A 42 -0.26 7.71 0.05
CA LYS A 42 -0.15 8.00 -1.38
C LYS A 42 1.12 8.80 -1.69
N PRO A 43 1.75 8.56 -2.85
CA PRO A 43 3.02 9.22 -3.22
C PRO A 43 2.85 10.70 -3.62
N GLU A 44 1.63 11.13 -3.88
CA GLU A 44 1.30 12.48 -4.32
C GLU A 44 1.26 13.47 -3.13
N GLY A 45 1.61 14.73 -3.41
CA GLY A 45 1.56 15.80 -2.41
C GLY A 45 2.62 15.67 -1.31
N PRO A 46 2.37 16.22 -0.12
CA PRO A 46 3.31 16.23 1.00
C PRO A 46 3.31 14.89 1.76
N CYS A 47 3.71 13.81 1.07
CA CYS A 47 3.56 12.44 1.55
C CYS A 47 4.31 12.15 2.88
N ILE A 48 5.43 12.82 3.16
CA ILE A 48 6.15 12.66 4.43
C ILE A 48 5.38 13.31 5.58
N GLU A 49 4.89 14.53 5.39
CA GLU A 49 4.05 15.22 6.38
C GLU A 49 2.74 14.44 6.61
N THR A 50 2.11 13.95 5.55
CA THR A 50 0.91 13.09 5.65
C THR A 50 1.21 11.81 6.43
N CYS A 51 2.39 11.23 6.23
CA CYS A 51 2.84 10.06 6.99
C CYS A 51 2.94 10.37 8.49
N ASP A 52 3.63 11.45 8.86
CA ASP A 52 3.81 11.85 10.26
C ASP A 52 2.48 12.17 10.95
N LEU A 53 1.60 12.92 10.29
CA LEU A 53 0.26 13.22 10.80
C LEU A 53 -0.58 11.96 10.99
N SER A 54 -0.50 11.01 10.04
CA SER A 54 -1.20 9.74 10.15
C SER A 54 -0.70 8.90 11.33
N VAL A 55 0.62 8.88 11.54
CA VAL A 55 1.23 8.18 12.70
C VAL A 55 0.82 8.84 14.01
N GLU A 56 0.82 10.17 14.10
CA GLU A 56 0.35 10.89 15.30
C GLU A 56 -1.10 10.55 15.63
N MET A 57 -1.96 10.54 14.62
CA MET A 57 -3.37 10.19 14.80
C MET A 57 -3.53 8.75 15.29
N LEU A 58 -2.87 7.80 14.62
CA LEU A 58 -2.95 6.38 14.96
C LEU A 58 -2.49 6.06 16.38
N LYS A 59 -1.52 6.79 16.92
CA LYS A 59 -1.04 6.62 18.30
C LYS A 59 -2.09 6.87 19.37
N ASN A 60 -3.16 7.58 19.04
CA ASN A 60 -4.27 7.84 19.97
C ASN A 60 -5.31 6.71 20.04
N TYR A 61 -5.14 5.66 19.22
CA TYR A 61 -6.08 4.55 19.12
C TYR A 61 -5.38 3.23 19.40
N ASP A 62 -6.04 2.33 20.12
CA ASP A 62 -5.57 0.96 20.36
C ASP A 62 -5.94 0.06 19.18
N LEU A 63 -5.25 0.24 18.05
CA LEU A 63 -5.50 -0.46 16.80
C LEU A 63 -4.27 -1.25 16.34
N ASN A 64 -4.51 -2.41 15.75
CA ASN A 64 -3.48 -3.16 15.04
C ASN A 64 -3.37 -2.63 13.62
N TYR A 65 -2.25 -2.01 13.26
CA TYR A 65 -2.07 -1.45 11.93
C TYR A 65 -0.68 -1.68 11.35
N VAL A 66 -0.62 -1.64 10.04
CA VAL A 66 0.61 -1.55 9.25
C VAL A 66 0.51 -0.39 8.27
N MET A 67 1.64 0.15 7.82
CA MET A 67 1.65 1.24 6.86
C MET A 67 2.39 0.82 5.59
N GLU A 68 1.92 1.29 4.44
CA GLU A 68 2.56 0.99 3.16
C GLU A 68 2.54 2.18 2.21
N SER A 69 3.44 2.19 1.25
CA SER A 69 3.48 3.21 0.19
C SER A 69 4.17 2.71 -1.07
N PHE A 70 3.76 3.28 -2.21
CA PHE A 70 4.52 3.19 -3.47
C PHE A 70 5.79 4.04 -3.43
N ASN A 71 5.82 5.10 -2.60
CA ASN A 71 6.97 5.97 -2.49
C ASN A 71 8.01 5.38 -1.53
N PRO A 72 9.19 4.95 -2.01
CA PRO A 72 10.21 4.38 -1.15
C PRO A 72 10.76 5.37 -0.11
N LEU A 73 10.59 6.69 -0.33
CA LEU A 73 10.99 7.70 0.67
C LEU A 73 10.09 7.63 1.91
N VAL A 74 8.80 7.36 1.75
CA VAL A 74 7.88 7.13 2.89
C VAL A 74 8.30 5.90 3.67
N VAL A 75 8.58 4.78 2.97
CA VAL A 75 9.04 3.54 3.63
C VAL A 75 10.37 3.73 4.35
N TYR A 76 11.29 4.50 3.75
CA TYR A 76 12.54 4.87 4.40
C TYR A 76 12.33 5.78 5.62
N HIS A 77 11.41 6.73 5.52
CA HIS A 77 11.05 7.64 6.60
C HIS A 77 10.48 6.88 7.80
N LEU A 78 9.52 5.97 7.56
CA LEU A 78 8.98 5.06 8.59
C LEU A 78 10.10 4.26 9.25
N LYS A 79 11.00 3.64 8.47
CA LYS A 79 12.14 2.91 9.02
C LYS A 79 13.00 3.75 9.95
N LYS A 80 13.23 5.01 9.61
CA LYS A 80 14.16 5.88 10.33
C LYS A 80 13.56 6.52 11.57
N TYR A 81 12.31 6.96 11.48
CA TYR A 81 11.67 7.78 12.51
C TYR A 81 10.55 7.05 13.27
N HIS A 82 10.02 5.96 12.72
CA HIS A 82 8.93 5.17 13.30
C HIS A 82 9.26 3.67 13.17
N PRO A 83 10.42 3.20 13.68
CA PRO A 83 10.89 1.82 13.48
C PRO A 83 9.98 0.77 14.09
N GLU A 84 9.11 1.14 15.02
CA GLU A 84 8.10 0.30 15.66
C GLU A 84 6.95 -0.08 14.71
N ILE A 85 6.74 0.69 13.62
CA ILE A 85 5.65 0.46 12.69
C ILE A 85 6.07 -0.56 11.63
N ILE A 86 5.27 -1.61 11.49
CA ILE A 86 5.41 -2.57 10.38
C ILE A 86 5.12 -1.84 9.07
N ARG A 87 6.07 -1.85 8.15
CA ARG A 87 6.02 -1.08 6.91
C ARG A 87 6.17 -1.94 5.67
N GLY A 88 5.37 -1.61 4.67
CA GLY A 88 5.32 -2.30 3.38
C GLY A 88 5.80 -1.44 2.22
N GLN A 89 6.46 -2.06 1.26
CA GLN A 89 6.71 -1.46 -0.05
C GLN A 89 5.67 -1.95 -1.04
N LEU A 90 4.81 -1.03 -1.52
CA LEU A 90 3.94 -1.29 -2.66
C LEU A 90 4.73 -1.20 -3.96
N ALA A 91 4.53 -2.15 -4.87
CA ALA A 91 5.16 -2.12 -6.17
C ALA A 91 4.36 -2.85 -7.25
N TYR A 92 4.59 -2.47 -8.49
CA TYR A 92 4.03 -3.07 -9.68
C TYR A 92 4.97 -2.86 -10.87
N ASN A 93 4.67 -3.47 -12.01
CA ASN A 93 5.43 -3.21 -13.22
C ASN A 93 5.04 -1.86 -13.84
N MET A 94 5.81 -0.82 -13.51
CA MET A 94 5.57 0.56 -13.97
C MET A 94 5.66 0.73 -15.50
N PHE A 95 6.32 -0.19 -16.21
CA PHE A 95 6.39 -0.14 -17.67
C PHE A 95 5.07 -0.53 -18.34
N LYS A 96 4.23 -1.31 -17.65
CA LYS A 96 2.90 -1.70 -18.13
C LYS A 96 1.82 -0.63 -17.90
N ASP A 97 2.12 0.35 -17.07
CA ASP A 97 1.19 1.45 -16.80
C ASP A 97 1.44 2.61 -17.79
N LYS A 98 0.52 2.72 -18.76
CA LYS A 98 0.57 3.78 -19.78
C LYS A 98 0.37 5.19 -19.22
N LYS A 99 -0.23 5.32 -18.04
CA LYS A 99 -0.48 6.60 -17.36
C LYS A 99 0.72 7.05 -16.51
N ASN A 100 1.64 6.15 -16.22
CA ASN A 100 2.82 6.46 -15.43
C ASN A 100 3.80 7.32 -16.23
N THR A 101 4.03 8.55 -15.78
CA THR A 101 4.91 9.55 -16.41
C THR A 101 6.33 9.58 -15.86
N ALA A 102 6.66 8.71 -14.90
CA ALA A 102 7.99 8.64 -14.32
C ALA A 102 9.07 8.34 -15.38
N ASN A 103 10.27 8.83 -15.14
CA ASN A 103 11.39 8.55 -16.04
C ASN A 103 11.79 7.05 -15.99
N MET A 104 12.58 6.64 -17.00
CA MET A 104 12.99 5.23 -17.18
C MET A 104 13.72 4.65 -15.97
N PHE A 105 14.55 5.43 -15.30
CA PHE A 105 15.30 4.98 -14.12
C PHE A 105 14.36 4.71 -12.94
N VAL A 106 13.42 5.61 -12.67
CA VAL A 106 12.42 5.44 -11.62
C VAL A 106 11.53 4.23 -11.91
N LYS A 107 11.08 4.06 -13.15
CA LYS A 107 10.31 2.88 -13.57
C LYS A 107 11.09 1.60 -13.34
N PHE A 108 12.36 1.58 -13.73
CA PHE A 108 13.21 0.41 -13.54
C PHE A 108 13.43 0.10 -12.06
N ALA A 109 13.79 1.11 -11.27
CA ALA A 109 14.03 0.95 -9.85
C ALA A 109 12.79 0.48 -9.08
N GLY A 110 11.62 1.09 -9.34
CA GLY A 110 10.35 0.74 -8.70
C GLY A 110 9.84 -0.64 -9.10
N THR A 111 9.86 -0.96 -10.42
CA THR A 111 9.46 -2.28 -10.92
C THR A 111 10.31 -3.41 -10.33
N ASN A 112 11.61 -3.16 -10.10
CA ASN A 112 12.57 -4.16 -9.65
C ASN A 112 12.91 -4.07 -8.15
N LEU A 113 12.16 -3.28 -7.38
CA LEU A 113 12.29 -3.22 -5.91
C LEU A 113 13.69 -2.80 -5.45
N LEU A 114 14.43 -2.00 -6.25
CA LEU A 114 15.82 -1.68 -5.94
C LEU A 114 15.95 -0.82 -4.67
N ALA A 115 14.94 -0.03 -4.34
CA ALA A 115 14.93 0.77 -3.12
C ALA A 115 14.88 -0.09 -1.84
N ASN A 116 14.43 -1.35 -1.92
CA ASN A 116 14.26 -2.23 -0.76
C ASN A 116 15.57 -2.50 -0.04
N PHE A 117 16.70 -2.41 -0.73
CA PHE A 117 18.03 -2.51 -0.10
C PHE A 117 18.25 -1.42 0.96
N LEU A 118 17.74 -0.21 0.71
CA LEU A 118 17.85 0.93 1.64
C LEU A 118 16.67 0.99 2.61
N THR A 119 15.45 0.82 2.09
CA THR A 119 14.22 0.97 2.85
C THR A 119 13.98 -0.18 3.82
N LYS A 120 14.43 -1.39 3.46
CA LYS A 120 14.25 -2.63 4.25
C LYS A 120 12.81 -2.75 4.77
N PRO A 121 11.82 -2.85 3.87
CA PRO A 121 10.44 -3.05 4.28
C PRO A 121 10.26 -4.40 4.97
N ASP A 122 9.29 -4.49 5.89
CA ASP A 122 8.96 -5.74 6.58
C ASP A 122 8.17 -6.67 5.66
N PHE A 123 7.38 -6.12 4.72
CA PHE A 123 6.70 -6.88 3.68
C PHE A 123 6.73 -6.14 2.34
N VAL A 124 6.48 -6.89 1.27
CA VAL A 124 6.38 -6.37 -0.10
C VAL A 124 5.01 -6.67 -0.66
N ALA A 125 4.22 -5.63 -0.91
CA ALA A 125 2.93 -5.76 -1.60
C ALA A 125 3.16 -5.59 -3.12
N TYR A 126 3.03 -6.68 -3.88
CA TYR A 126 3.32 -6.70 -5.32
C TYR A 126 2.09 -7.07 -6.16
N ASP A 127 1.89 -6.32 -7.25
CA ASP A 127 0.77 -6.56 -8.17
C ASP A 127 0.80 -7.98 -8.74
N ILE A 128 -0.22 -8.78 -8.43
CA ILE A 128 -0.37 -10.19 -8.83
C ILE A 128 -0.26 -10.39 -10.35
N ARG A 129 -0.70 -9.42 -11.15
CA ARG A 129 -0.60 -9.46 -12.62
C ARG A 129 0.84 -9.48 -13.12
N ASN A 130 1.79 -9.18 -12.27
CA ASN A 130 3.21 -9.09 -12.55
C ASN A 130 4.04 -10.10 -11.74
N LYS A 131 3.42 -11.17 -11.20
CA LYS A 131 4.06 -12.20 -10.36
C LYS A 131 5.29 -12.86 -10.98
N ASN A 132 5.43 -12.83 -12.31
CA ASN A 132 6.58 -13.39 -13.02
C ASN A 132 7.79 -12.45 -13.12
N ASN A 133 7.76 -11.28 -12.45
CA ASN A 133 8.91 -10.38 -12.41
C ASN A 133 10.09 -11.06 -11.73
N LEU A 134 11.27 -11.03 -12.36
CA LEU A 134 12.47 -11.70 -11.85
C LEU A 134 12.90 -11.18 -10.48
N SER A 135 12.92 -9.86 -10.31
CA SER A 135 13.34 -9.23 -9.05
C SER A 135 12.37 -9.56 -7.92
N PHE A 136 11.06 -9.57 -8.20
CA PHE A 136 10.06 -10.01 -7.22
C PHE A 136 10.27 -11.48 -6.84
N ASN A 137 10.52 -12.38 -7.81
CA ASN A 137 10.81 -13.78 -7.52
C ASN A 137 12.09 -13.97 -6.69
N ILE A 138 13.11 -13.13 -6.89
CA ILE A 138 14.32 -13.14 -6.04
C ILE A 138 13.94 -12.72 -4.61
N VAL A 139 13.20 -11.65 -4.45
CA VAL A 139 12.78 -11.13 -3.14
C VAL A 139 11.91 -12.16 -2.40
N SER A 140 10.92 -12.73 -3.05
CA SER A 140 9.99 -13.67 -2.42
C SER A 140 10.61 -15.04 -2.11
N ARG A 141 11.40 -15.60 -3.04
CA ARG A 141 11.90 -16.99 -2.93
C ARG A 141 13.28 -17.09 -2.31
N LEU A 142 14.20 -16.19 -2.67
CA LEU A 142 15.58 -16.25 -2.21
C LEU A 142 15.74 -15.53 -0.85
N TYR A 143 15.19 -14.33 -0.72
CA TYR A 143 15.23 -13.58 0.54
C TYR A 143 14.08 -13.93 1.47
N LYS A 144 13.09 -14.72 1.03
CA LYS A 144 11.92 -15.15 1.83
C LYS A 144 11.21 -13.97 2.50
N ALA A 145 11.12 -12.83 1.79
CA ALA A 145 10.39 -11.68 2.27
C ALA A 145 8.90 -12.00 2.34
N GLU A 146 8.21 -11.49 3.36
CA GLU A 146 6.75 -11.53 3.42
C GLU A 146 6.16 -10.81 2.22
N CYS A 147 5.33 -11.50 1.45
CA CYS A 147 4.75 -10.98 0.23
C CYS A 147 3.24 -10.93 0.31
N VAL A 148 2.68 -9.79 -0.08
CA VAL A 148 1.24 -9.53 -0.14
C VAL A 148 0.83 -9.35 -1.60
N ALA A 149 -0.14 -10.13 -2.08
CA ALA A 149 -0.71 -9.94 -3.42
C ALA A 149 -1.75 -8.82 -3.43
N TRP A 150 -1.69 -7.91 -4.39
CA TRP A 150 -2.73 -6.90 -4.63
C TRP A 150 -2.92 -6.68 -6.13
N THR A 151 -4.06 -6.31 -6.62
CA THR A 151 -5.35 -6.53 -6.00
C THR A 151 -5.96 -7.78 -6.62
N VAL A 152 -6.27 -8.75 -5.79
CA VAL A 152 -6.92 -10.01 -6.21
C VAL A 152 -8.39 -9.73 -6.44
N LYS A 153 -8.90 -9.99 -7.66
CA LYS A 153 -10.26 -9.57 -8.08
C LYS A 153 -11.22 -10.74 -8.36
N ASN A 154 -10.73 -11.94 -8.30
CA ASN A 154 -11.55 -13.14 -8.52
C ASN A 154 -10.85 -14.40 -7.99
N GLN A 155 -11.59 -15.51 -7.96
CA GLN A 155 -11.12 -16.78 -7.42
C GLN A 155 -9.90 -17.36 -8.20
N SER A 156 -9.85 -17.19 -9.51
CA SER A 156 -8.71 -17.66 -10.31
C SER A 156 -7.42 -16.92 -9.97
N MET A 157 -7.48 -15.60 -9.75
CA MET A 157 -6.33 -14.83 -9.27
C MET A 157 -5.90 -15.25 -7.86
N LEU A 158 -6.84 -15.63 -7.00
CA LEU A 158 -6.55 -16.14 -5.68
C LEU A 158 -5.75 -17.46 -5.75
N GLU A 159 -6.16 -18.39 -6.61
CA GLU A 159 -5.45 -19.64 -6.86
C GLU A 159 -4.03 -19.39 -7.38
N ASP A 160 -3.85 -18.36 -8.19
CA ASP A 160 -2.56 -17.91 -8.71
C ASP A 160 -1.60 -17.35 -7.64
N CYS A 161 -2.10 -17.00 -6.44
CA CYS A 161 -1.28 -16.52 -5.32
C CYS A 161 -0.53 -17.66 -4.63
N ASN A 162 -0.99 -18.91 -4.77
CA ASN A 162 -0.47 -20.05 -4.01
C ASN A 162 1.04 -20.23 -4.16
N GLY A 163 1.73 -20.31 -3.02
CA GLY A 163 3.16 -20.55 -2.93
C GLY A 163 4.08 -19.35 -3.19
N LEU A 164 3.51 -18.17 -3.53
CA LEU A 164 4.28 -16.92 -3.73
C LEU A 164 3.94 -15.83 -2.73
N TYR A 165 2.71 -15.81 -2.27
CA TYR A 165 2.21 -14.75 -1.38
C TYR A 165 1.68 -15.36 -0.09
N GLN A 166 1.95 -14.73 1.03
CA GLN A 166 1.48 -15.13 2.36
C GLN A 166 0.14 -14.47 2.70
N GLN A 167 -0.09 -13.28 2.16
CA GLN A 167 -1.31 -12.50 2.39
C GLN A 167 -1.86 -11.96 1.06
N ILE A 168 -3.13 -11.58 1.06
CA ILE A 168 -3.80 -11.00 -0.11
C ILE A 168 -4.58 -9.74 0.28
N ILE A 169 -4.56 -8.76 -0.61
CA ILE A 169 -5.51 -7.64 -0.63
C ILE A 169 -6.46 -7.89 -1.80
N PHE A 170 -7.75 -8.03 -1.53
CA PHE A 170 -8.76 -8.33 -2.53
C PHE A 170 -9.89 -7.32 -2.54
N ASP A 171 -10.55 -7.18 -3.68
CA ASP A 171 -11.78 -6.41 -3.84
C ASP A 171 -12.75 -7.10 -4.81
N SER A 172 -14.01 -6.65 -4.81
CA SER A 172 -15.03 -7.00 -5.80
C SER A 172 -15.49 -8.47 -5.80
N PHE A 173 -15.02 -9.31 -4.87
CA PHE A 173 -15.50 -10.69 -4.69
C PHE A 173 -15.29 -11.17 -3.26
N ILE A 174 -15.98 -12.26 -2.88
CA ILE A 174 -15.76 -12.94 -1.60
C ILE A 174 -14.95 -14.21 -1.89
N PRO A 175 -13.72 -14.33 -1.33
CA PRO A 175 -12.89 -15.51 -1.51
C PRO A 175 -13.59 -16.78 -0.99
N LYS A 176 -13.58 -17.85 -1.79
CA LYS A 176 -14.02 -19.17 -1.34
C LYS A 176 -12.83 -19.90 -0.72
N LYS A 177 -13.07 -20.58 0.40
CA LYS A 177 -12.09 -21.46 1.07
C LYS A 177 -11.77 -22.66 0.21
#